data_12af073a8a44a6d9afffe1741b741580
#
_entry.id   12af073a8a44a6d9afffe1741b741580
#
_cell.length_a   1.000
_cell.length_b   1.000
_cell.length_c   1.000
_cell.angle_alpha   90.00
_cell.angle_beta   90.00
_cell.angle_gamma   90.00
#
_symmetry.space_group_name_H-M   'P 1'
#
loop_
_entity.id
_entity.type
_entity.pdbx_description
1 polymer ?
#
loop_
_entity_poly.entity_id
_entity_poly.type
_entity_poly.pdbx_seq_one_letter_code
_entity_poly.pdbx_strand_id
1 'polypeptide(L)'
;MTNQPLGVDPIRLFGDYMKVTGVPSLTDETETEPKLAGKKLGVINGASWVSLWTTYFGKLLLPGVKIMNVGNEGVQLNFMRAHSLGQPCPPQINIDIFCRYARDLFDLVGVDAILISCSTMNRAFTQVSEKMKALGVPVLQIDQAMMEEAVQTEGRILVIATHGPTVKSTQSLLKETAEKLGKSVDFVGATVEEAFELLGQGQIVKHNRLITDTIRKVQKSEQIDIVVLAQLSMSVFSFSHPDPLADFGVKVLNSGQTGFRRAGQVLAQKI
;
A
#
# COMPACT_ATOMS: atom_id res chain seq x y z
N MET A 1 9.30 38.62 9.63
CA MET A 1 9.86 37.30 9.23
C MET A 1 9.07 36.27 9.97
N THR A 2 8.16 35.61 9.32
CA THR A 2 7.40 34.51 9.92
C THR A 2 8.36 33.33 10.12
N ASN A 3 8.69 33.07 11.40
CA ASN A 3 9.44 31.89 11.79
C ASN A 3 8.59 30.67 11.44
N GLN A 4 8.80 30.06 10.25
CA GLN A 4 8.18 28.80 9.87
C GLN A 4 9.14 27.67 10.26
N PRO A 5 9.03 27.11 11.47
CA PRO A 5 10.03 26.20 12.02
C PRO A 5 10.17 24.89 11.24
N LEU A 6 9.20 24.56 10.38
CA LEU A 6 9.20 23.33 9.56
C LEU A 6 9.42 23.62 8.06
N GLY A 7 9.68 24.87 7.66
CA GLY A 7 9.92 25.23 6.26
C GLY A 7 8.70 25.04 5.33
N VAL A 8 7.49 24.92 5.88
CA VAL A 8 6.24 24.77 5.14
C VAL A 8 5.25 25.89 5.49
N ASP A 9 4.42 26.29 4.52
CA ASP A 9 3.28 27.15 4.78
C ASP A 9 2.17 26.36 5.47
N PRO A 10 1.83 26.64 6.73
CA PRO A 10 0.85 25.86 7.47
C PRO A 10 -0.57 26.02 6.93
N ILE A 11 -0.96 27.19 6.42
CA ILE A 11 -2.31 27.39 5.85
C ILE A 11 -2.49 26.51 4.62
N ARG A 12 -1.50 26.52 3.74
CA ARG A 12 -1.52 25.67 2.54
C ARG A 12 -1.49 24.19 2.92
N LEU A 13 -0.60 23.77 3.84
CA LEU A 13 -0.48 22.39 4.28
C LEU A 13 -1.80 21.84 4.83
N PHE A 14 -2.41 22.56 5.79
CA PHE A 14 -3.67 22.12 6.38
C PHE A 14 -4.82 22.20 5.40
N GLY A 15 -4.85 23.20 4.51
CA GLY A 15 -5.85 23.30 3.46
C GLY A 15 -5.79 22.12 2.48
N ASP A 16 -4.62 21.78 1.99
CA ASP A 16 -4.44 20.63 1.07
C ASP A 16 -4.67 19.30 1.79
N TYR A 17 -4.24 19.17 3.06
CA TYR A 17 -4.57 18.00 3.87
C TYR A 17 -6.07 17.79 4.00
N MET A 18 -6.83 18.84 4.34
CA MET A 18 -8.29 18.76 4.49
C MET A 18 -9.01 18.47 3.16
N LYS A 19 -8.51 18.95 2.01
CA LYS A 19 -9.05 18.58 0.70
C LYS A 19 -8.92 17.07 0.44
N VAL A 20 -7.81 16.46 0.86
CA VAL A 20 -7.57 15.03 0.69
C VAL A 20 -8.35 14.22 1.72
N THR A 21 -8.21 14.53 2.99
CA THR A 21 -8.82 13.70 4.06
C THR A 21 -10.32 13.96 4.22
N GLY A 22 -10.73 15.21 4.13
CA GLY A 22 -12.10 15.63 4.41
C GLY A 22 -12.50 15.40 5.88
N VAL A 23 -13.77 15.62 6.14
CA VAL A 23 -14.43 15.23 7.40
C VAL A 23 -15.49 14.17 7.02
N PRO A 24 -15.36 12.91 7.42
CA PRO A 24 -16.22 11.81 6.94
C PRO A 24 -17.73 12.05 7.13
N SER A 25 -18.11 12.81 8.17
CA SER A 25 -19.51 13.17 8.43
C SER A 25 -20.05 14.28 7.54
N LEU A 26 -19.16 15.01 6.83
CA LEU A 26 -19.50 16.15 5.97
C LEU A 26 -19.27 15.85 4.46
N THR A 27 -18.71 14.68 4.14
CA THR A 27 -18.45 14.31 2.73
C THR A 27 -19.77 13.97 2.02
N ASP A 28 -20.00 14.67 0.92
CA ASP A 28 -21.10 14.42 0.02
C ASP A 28 -20.85 13.17 -0.83
N GLU A 29 -21.84 12.29 -0.95
CA GLU A 29 -21.72 11.00 -1.68
C GLU A 29 -22.22 11.13 -3.13
N THR A 30 -22.31 12.37 -3.67
CA THR A 30 -23.04 12.69 -4.90
C THR A 30 -22.49 12.13 -6.21
N GLU A 31 -21.24 11.62 -6.21
CA GLU A 31 -20.63 11.02 -7.41
C GLU A 31 -20.12 9.59 -7.13
N THR A 32 -21.02 8.71 -6.72
CA THR A 32 -20.64 7.35 -6.38
C THR A 32 -21.18 6.37 -7.41
N GLU A 33 -20.36 5.39 -7.78
CA GLU A 33 -20.86 4.21 -8.49
C GLU A 33 -21.96 3.55 -7.61
N PRO A 34 -23.16 3.25 -8.14
CA PRO A 34 -24.29 2.76 -7.34
C PRO A 34 -23.97 1.55 -6.46
N LYS A 35 -23.08 0.66 -6.92
CA LYS A 35 -22.63 -0.52 -6.16
C LYS A 35 -21.69 -0.19 -5.00
N LEU A 36 -21.10 1.00 -4.99
CA LEU A 36 -20.18 1.47 -3.95
C LEU A 36 -20.81 2.50 -3.01
N ALA A 37 -22.02 2.95 -3.32
CA ALA A 37 -22.72 3.96 -2.53
C ALA A 37 -22.90 3.52 -1.07
N GLY A 38 -22.50 4.39 -0.13
CA GLY A 38 -22.60 4.13 1.31
C GLY A 38 -21.64 3.10 1.87
N LYS A 39 -20.80 2.46 1.03
CA LYS A 39 -19.81 1.48 1.50
C LYS A 39 -18.69 2.13 2.30
N LYS A 40 -18.15 1.34 3.24
CA LYS A 40 -17.06 1.75 4.14
C LYS A 40 -15.92 0.75 4.04
N LEU A 41 -14.73 1.24 3.69
CA LEU A 41 -13.50 0.46 3.68
C LEU A 41 -12.68 0.77 4.93
N GLY A 42 -12.49 -0.21 5.82
CA GLY A 42 -11.52 -0.12 6.90
C GLY A 42 -10.11 -0.34 6.37
N VAL A 43 -9.18 0.54 6.70
CA VAL A 43 -7.79 0.41 6.27
C VAL A 43 -6.88 0.36 7.49
N ILE A 44 -6.12 -0.73 7.61
CA ILE A 44 -5.17 -0.94 8.70
C ILE A 44 -3.77 -0.65 8.19
N ASN A 45 -3.18 0.43 8.71
CA ASN A 45 -1.85 0.90 8.37
C ASN A 45 -0.81 0.46 9.41
N GLY A 46 0.42 0.20 8.97
CA GLY A 46 1.54 -0.09 9.87
C GLY A 46 2.05 1.14 10.65
N ALA A 47 1.72 2.32 10.17
CA ALA A 47 1.99 3.61 10.81
C ALA A 47 0.94 4.63 10.40
N SER A 48 0.65 5.63 11.23
CA SER A 48 -0.42 6.61 10.97
C SER A 48 -0.10 7.55 9.81
N TRP A 49 1.17 7.86 9.55
CA TRP A 49 1.56 8.71 8.41
C TRP A 49 1.17 8.13 7.04
N VAL A 50 1.00 6.78 6.94
CA VAL A 50 0.54 6.11 5.71
C VAL A 50 -0.92 6.44 5.40
N SER A 51 -1.71 6.89 6.37
CA SER A 51 -3.13 7.21 6.20
C SER A 51 -3.39 8.26 5.11
N LEU A 52 -2.46 9.18 4.88
CA LEU A 52 -2.58 10.15 3.79
C LEU A 52 -2.60 9.44 2.42
N TRP A 53 -1.70 8.49 2.20
CA TRP A 53 -1.63 7.68 0.95
C TRP A 53 -2.90 6.85 0.75
N THR A 54 -3.31 6.14 1.79
CA THR A 54 -4.51 5.29 1.70
C THR A 54 -5.79 6.10 1.50
N THR A 55 -5.89 7.28 2.11
CA THR A 55 -7.00 8.20 1.87
C THR A 55 -6.97 8.73 0.44
N TYR A 56 -5.80 9.17 -0.04
CA TYR A 56 -5.65 9.71 -1.39
C TYR A 56 -6.03 8.68 -2.46
N PHE A 57 -5.41 7.49 -2.43
CA PHE A 57 -5.69 6.42 -3.40
C PHE A 57 -7.11 5.87 -3.25
N GLY A 58 -7.62 5.82 -2.01
CA GLY A 58 -8.99 5.42 -1.74
C GLY A 58 -9.98 6.35 -2.42
N LYS A 59 -9.86 7.66 -2.22
CA LYS A 59 -10.76 8.65 -2.86
C LYS A 59 -10.61 8.70 -4.37
N LEU A 60 -9.39 8.54 -4.88
CA LEU A 60 -9.13 8.55 -6.32
C LEU A 60 -9.77 7.35 -7.04
N LEU A 61 -9.73 6.17 -6.43
CA LEU A 61 -10.11 4.91 -7.08
C LEU A 61 -11.47 4.36 -6.62
N LEU A 62 -11.98 4.85 -5.50
CA LEU A 62 -13.24 4.43 -4.88
C LEU A 62 -14.08 5.67 -4.51
N PRO A 63 -14.48 6.50 -5.49
CA PRO A 63 -15.27 7.69 -5.22
C PRO A 63 -16.54 7.32 -4.47
N GLY A 64 -16.87 8.05 -3.40
CA GLY A 64 -18.03 7.82 -2.55
C GLY A 64 -17.87 6.75 -1.48
N VAL A 65 -16.83 5.91 -1.51
CA VAL A 65 -16.52 4.98 -0.42
C VAL A 65 -15.88 5.73 0.74
N LYS A 66 -16.38 5.52 1.96
CA LYS A 66 -15.78 6.09 3.17
C LYS A 66 -14.54 5.28 3.57
N ILE A 67 -13.38 5.93 3.55
CA ILE A 67 -12.10 5.31 3.94
C ILE A 67 -11.87 5.57 5.44
N MET A 68 -11.88 4.49 6.22
CA MET A 68 -11.74 4.53 7.68
C MET A 68 -10.36 4.02 8.07
N ASN A 69 -9.43 4.93 8.33
CA ASN A 69 -8.04 4.60 8.61
C ASN A 69 -7.76 4.37 10.09
N VAL A 70 -6.94 3.38 10.40
CA VAL A 70 -6.27 3.18 11.69
C VAL A 70 -4.82 2.80 11.47
N GLY A 71 -3.92 3.30 12.31
CA GLY A 71 -2.49 3.02 12.25
C GLY A 71 -1.76 3.56 13.47
N ASN A 72 -0.56 3.03 13.72
CA ASN A 72 0.25 3.40 14.88
C ASN A 72 1.74 3.21 14.57
N GLU A 73 2.53 4.26 14.73
CA GLU A 73 4.00 4.24 14.55
C GLU A 73 4.68 3.19 15.44
N GLY A 74 4.11 2.89 16.61
CA GLY A 74 4.62 1.84 17.49
C GLY A 74 4.67 0.46 16.84
N VAL A 75 3.74 0.15 15.93
CA VAL A 75 3.76 -1.10 15.14
C VAL A 75 4.98 -1.14 14.23
N GLN A 76 5.23 -0.04 13.51
CA GLN A 76 6.40 0.07 12.62
C GLN A 76 7.71 -0.01 13.41
N LEU A 77 7.83 0.75 14.49
CA LEU A 77 9.03 0.75 15.34
C LEU A 77 9.31 -0.64 15.96
N ASN A 78 8.28 -1.32 16.46
CA ASN A 78 8.41 -2.66 17.02
C ASN A 78 8.83 -3.69 15.94
N PHE A 79 8.26 -3.59 14.73
CA PHE A 79 8.68 -4.43 13.61
C PHE A 79 10.16 -4.23 13.28
N MET A 80 10.60 -2.96 13.15
CA MET A 80 11.99 -2.62 12.83
C MET A 80 12.96 -3.12 13.90
N ARG A 81 12.58 -2.97 15.18
CA ARG A 81 13.37 -3.48 16.31
C ARG A 81 13.49 -5.01 16.27
N ALA A 82 12.38 -5.72 16.09
CA ALA A 82 12.41 -7.18 16.01
C ALA A 82 13.28 -7.66 14.85
N HIS A 83 13.15 -7.01 13.68
CA HIS A 83 13.97 -7.32 12.52
C HIS A 83 15.47 -7.09 12.77
N SER A 84 15.85 -5.97 13.38
CA SER A 84 17.26 -5.67 13.70
C SER A 84 17.87 -6.65 14.71
N LEU A 85 17.05 -7.27 15.56
CA LEU A 85 17.44 -8.29 16.52
C LEU A 85 17.36 -9.73 15.97
N GLY A 86 17.04 -9.91 14.68
CA GLY A 86 16.87 -11.23 14.07
C GLY A 86 15.68 -12.04 14.61
N GLN A 87 14.72 -11.37 15.23
CA GLN A 87 13.52 -12.00 15.78
C GLN A 87 12.49 -12.27 14.67
N PRO A 88 11.53 -13.21 14.91
CA PRO A 88 10.44 -13.45 13.97
C PRO A 88 9.64 -12.18 13.63
N CYS A 89 9.40 -11.97 12.35
CA CYS A 89 8.66 -10.80 11.84
C CYS A 89 7.49 -11.23 10.95
N PRO A 90 6.30 -10.61 11.13
CA PRO A 90 5.99 -9.60 12.16
C PRO A 90 5.92 -10.21 13.57
N PRO A 91 6.26 -9.44 14.62
CA PRO A 91 6.06 -9.87 16.00
C PRO A 91 4.57 -10.16 16.28
N GLN A 92 4.28 -11.17 17.12
CA GLN A 92 2.90 -11.56 17.43
C GLN A 92 2.08 -10.40 18.01
N ILE A 93 2.67 -9.56 18.86
CA ILE A 93 1.98 -8.38 19.41
C ILE A 93 1.49 -7.42 18.30
N ASN A 94 2.24 -7.28 17.20
CA ASN A 94 1.81 -6.46 16.06
C ASN A 94 0.59 -7.09 15.35
N ILE A 95 0.59 -8.42 15.21
CA ILE A 95 -0.55 -9.16 14.63
C ILE A 95 -1.79 -9.00 15.51
N ASP A 96 -1.63 -9.12 16.83
CA ASP A 96 -2.71 -8.96 17.80
C ASP A 96 -3.30 -7.54 17.75
N ILE A 97 -2.45 -6.51 17.55
CA ILE A 97 -2.88 -5.13 17.35
C ILE A 97 -3.71 -5.00 16.06
N PHE A 98 -3.27 -5.60 14.97
CA PHE A 98 -4.03 -5.59 13.70
C PHE A 98 -5.38 -6.28 13.85
N CYS A 99 -5.45 -7.38 14.58
CA CYS A 99 -6.70 -8.05 14.90
C CYS A 99 -7.66 -7.16 15.72
N ARG A 100 -7.13 -6.39 16.69
CA ARG A 100 -7.94 -5.41 17.44
C ARG A 100 -8.43 -4.28 16.56
N TYR A 101 -7.57 -3.70 15.74
CA TYR A 101 -7.95 -2.65 14.79
C TYR A 101 -9.05 -3.10 13.83
N ALA A 102 -8.96 -4.33 13.33
CA ALA A 102 -10.01 -4.90 12.47
C ALA A 102 -11.35 -4.97 13.22
N ARG A 103 -11.32 -5.42 14.48
CA ARG A 103 -12.51 -5.50 15.32
C ARG A 103 -13.08 -4.11 15.64
N ASP A 104 -12.24 -3.15 16.02
CA ASP A 104 -12.65 -1.77 16.34
C ASP A 104 -13.29 -1.09 15.13
N LEU A 105 -12.73 -1.25 13.93
CA LEU A 105 -13.31 -0.73 12.68
C LEU A 105 -14.71 -1.31 12.41
N PHE A 106 -14.92 -2.58 12.72
CA PHE A 106 -16.23 -3.20 12.58
C PHE A 106 -17.21 -2.69 13.66
N ASP A 107 -16.81 -2.72 14.93
CA ASP A 107 -17.68 -2.39 16.05
C ASP A 107 -18.09 -0.91 16.08
N LEU A 108 -17.15 0.00 15.73
CA LEU A 108 -17.41 1.44 15.78
C LEU A 108 -18.17 1.95 14.56
N VAL A 109 -17.90 1.42 13.36
CA VAL A 109 -18.43 2.02 12.13
C VAL A 109 -19.08 1.02 11.17
N GLY A 110 -19.00 -0.29 11.42
CA GLY A 110 -19.59 -1.31 10.57
C GLY A 110 -18.97 -1.29 9.17
N VAL A 111 -17.64 -1.49 9.07
CA VAL A 111 -16.96 -1.53 7.77
C VAL A 111 -17.41 -2.72 6.93
N ASP A 112 -17.54 -2.52 5.62
CA ASP A 112 -17.93 -3.55 4.66
C ASP A 112 -16.79 -4.48 4.25
N ALA A 113 -15.56 -3.97 4.25
CA ALA A 113 -14.34 -4.73 3.99
C ALA A 113 -13.18 -4.11 4.77
N ILE A 114 -12.10 -4.88 4.94
CA ILE A 114 -10.85 -4.43 5.55
C ILE A 114 -9.71 -4.61 4.57
N LEU A 115 -8.86 -3.58 4.45
CA LEU A 115 -7.63 -3.60 3.67
C LEU A 115 -6.43 -3.45 4.59
N ILE A 116 -5.54 -4.44 4.61
CA ILE A 116 -4.23 -4.34 5.26
C ILE A 116 -3.28 -3.67 4.25
N SER A 117 -2.89 -2.42 4.53
CA SER A 117 -2.10 -1.59 3.63
C SER A 117 -0.58 -1.69 3.83
N CYS A 118 -0.15 -2.47 4.80
CA CYS A 118 1.26 -2.56 5.19
C CYS A 118 1.90 -3.86 4.67
N SER A 119 2.78 -3.75 3.67
CA SER A 119 3.46 -4.89 3.03
C SER A 119 4.28 -5.73 4.03
N THR A 120 4.92 -5.11 5.03
CA THR A 120 5.67 -5.83 6.07
C THR A 120 4.77 -6.59 7.05
N MET A 121 3.50 -6.21 7.14
CA MET A 121 2.50 -6.85 7.99
C MET A 121 1.58 -7.82 7.23
N ASN A 122 1.89 -8.17 5.98
CA ASN A 122 1.08 -9.10 5.17
C ASN A 122 0.84 -10.44 5.87
N ARG A 123 1.78 -10.93 6.69
CA ARG A 123 1.62 -12.16 7.49
C ARG A 123 0.51 -12.07 8.55
N ALA A 124 0.05 -10.88 8.92
CA ALA A 124 -1.11 -10.72 9.81
C ALA A 124 -2.44 -11.09 9.13
N PHE A 125 -2.47 -11.12 7.79
CA PHE A 125 -3.67 -11.38 7.00
C PHE A 125 -4.46 -12.61 7.46
N THR A 126 -3.78 -13.74 7.65
CA THR A 126 -4.43 -15.00 8.01
C THR A 126 -5.23 -14.86 9.32
N GLN A 127 -4.57 -14.37 10.39
CA GLN A 127 -5.23 -14.25 11.69
C GLN A 127 -6.32 -13.17 11.69
N VAL A 128 -6.11 -12.04 11.01
CA VAL A 128 -7.13 -10.99 10.87
C VAL A 128 -8.32 -11.54 10.08
N SER A 129 -8.07 -12.22 8.97
CA SER A 129 -9.12 -12.81 8.12
C SER A 129 -9.97 -13.85 8.86
N GLU A 130 -9.34 -14.73 9.63
CA GLU A 130 -10.04 -15.72 10.45
C GLU A 130 -10.96 -15.06 11.48
N LYS A 131 -10.49 -14.02 12.17
CA LYS A 131 -11.31 -13.29 13.16
C LYS A 131 -12.46 -12.53 12.53
N MET A 132 -12.29 -11.98 11.33
CA MET A 132 -13.33 -11.22 10.65
C MET A 132 -14.31 -12.11 9.87
N LYS A 133 -13.94 -13.35 9.58
CA LYS A 133 -14.77 -14.31 8.84
C LYS A 133 -16.13 -14.55 9.51
N ALA A 134 -16.17 -14.71 10.83
CA ALA A 134 -17.42 -14.92 11.59
C ALA A 134 -18.36 -13.70 11.52
N LEU A 135 -17.84 -12.51 11.21
CA LEU A 135 -18.59 -11.27 11.04
C LEU A 135 -18.99 -11.00 9.59
N GLY A 136 -18.63 -11.90 8.67
CA GLY A 136 -18.89 -11.72 7.24
C GLY A 136 -18.13 -10.55 6.60
N VAL A 137 -17.03 -10.10 7.21
CA VAL A 137 -16.22 -8.98 6.71
C VAL A 137 -15.01 -9.51 5.96
N PRO A 138 -14.91 -9.32 4.63
CA PRO A 138 -13.74 -9.73 3.87
C PRO A 138 -12.52 -8.89 4.24
N VAL A 139 -11.37 -9.55 4.29
CA VAL A 139 -10.06 -8.92 4.53
C VAL A 139 -9.20 -9.08 3.28
N LEU A 140 -8.49 -8.03 2.94
CA LEU A 140 -7.64 -7.94 1.75
C LEU A 140 -6.22 -7.55 2.15
N GLN A 141 -5.24 -8.08 1.42
CA GLN A 141 -3.86 -7.58 1.43
C GLN A 141 -3.70 -6.61 0.25
N ILE A 142 -3.09 -5.46 0.49
CA ILE A 142 -2.93 -4.44 -0.55
C ILE A 142 -2.05 -4.92 -1.71
N ASP A 143 -1.06 -5.78 -1.42
CA ASP A 143 -0.11 -6.25 -2.42
C ASP A 143 -0.61 -7.47 -3.22
N GLN A 144 -1.64 -8.18 -2.75
CA GLN A 144 -2.05 -9.45 -3.35
C GLN A 144 -2.45 -9.30 -4.84
N ALA A 145 -3.25 -8.29 -5.16
CA ALA A 145 -3.66 -8.05 -6.55
C ALA A 145 -2.48 -7.69 -7.47
N MET A 146 -1.50 -6.97 -6.94
CA MET A 146 -0.25 -6.65 -7.64
C MET A 146 0.58 -7.90 -7.91
N MET A 147 0.68 -8.81 -6.93
CA MET A 147 1.39 -10.07 -7.09
C MET A 147 0.70 -10.98 -8.12
N GLU A 148 -0.63 -11.05 -8.08
CA GLU A 148 -1.41 -11.83 -9.06
C GLU A 148 -1.19 -11.30 -10.50
N GLU A 149 -1.23 -9.98 -10.70
CA GLU A 149 -0.98 -9.37 -12.00
C GLU A 149 0.47 -9.60 -12.45
N ALA A 150 1.45 -9.44 -11.56
CA ALA A 150 2.86 -9.67 -11.86
C ALA A 150 3.14 -11.12 -12.27
N VAL A 151 2.58 -12.10 -11.56
CA VAL A 151 2.75 -13.53 -11.85
C VAL A 151 2.05 -13.94 -13.15
N GLN A 152 0.96 -13.25 -13.53
CA GLN A 152 0.27 -13.50 -14.80
C GLN A 152 1.06 -12.96 -16.01
N THR A 153 1.91 -11.98 -15.80
CA THR A 153 2.79 -11.45 -16.84
C THR A 153 3.97 -12.43 -17.03
N GLU A 154 4.17 -12.92 -18.25
CA GLU A 154 5.31 -13.78 -18.57
C GLU A 154 6.61 -12.97 -18.54
N GLY A 155 7.71 -13.58 -18.07
CA GLY A 155 9.03 -13.00 -18.05
C GLY A 155 9.56 -12.68 -16.66
N ARG A 156 10.61 -11.85 -16.61
CA ARG A 156 11.35 -11.53 -15.39
C ARG A 156 10.81 -10.29 -14.69
N ILE A 157 10.57 -10.41 -13.39
CA ILE A 157 10.02 -9.37 -12.52
C ILE A 157 11.17 -8.64 -11.80
N LEU A 158 11.24 -7.32 -11.93
CA LEU A 158 12.09 -6.49 -11.07
C LEU A 158 11.29 -6.03 -9.85
N VAL A 159 11.69 -6.51 -8.67
CA VAL A 159 11.12 -6.07 -7.38
C VAL A 159 11.96 -4.94 -6.81
N ILE A 160 11.40 -3.75 -6.68
CA ILE A 160 12.05 -2.59 -6.06
C ILE A 160 11.40 -2.28 -4.72
N ALA A 161 12.22 -2.09 -3.68
CA ALA A 161 11.80 -1.57 -2.40
C ALA A 161 12.75 -0.48 -1.91
N THR A 162 12.23 0.41 -1.07
CA THR A 162 13.04 1.44 -0.40
C THR A 162 13.52 0.98 0.98
N HIS A 163 13.25 -0.28 1.32
CA HIS A 163 13.63 -0.90 2.59
C HIS A 163 14.03 -2.36 2.37
N GLY A 164 15.25 -2.73 2.78
CA GLY A 164 15.85 -4.03 2.48
C GLY A 164 14.98 -5.26 2.80
N PRO A 165 14.38 -5.39 4.01
CA PRO A 165 13.52 -6.53 4.34
C PRO A 165 12.32 -6.71 3.42
N THR A 166 11.83 -5.63 2.83
CA THR A 166 10.61 -5.64 1.99
C THR A 166 10.85 -6.35 0.66
N VAL A 167 12.06 -6.26 0.07
CA VAL A 167 12.39 -7.00 -1.17
C VAL A 167 12.15 -8.51 -0.96
N LYS A 168 12.75 -9.08 0.07
CA LYS A 168 12.63 -10.53 0.37
C LYS A 168 11.18 -10.93 0.69
N SER A 169 10.47 -10.11 1.46
CA SER A 169 9.06 -10.37 1.80
C SER A 169 8.18 -10.37 0.54
N THR A 170 8.39 -9.42 -0.37
CA THR A 170 7.65 -9.33 -1.63
C THR A 170 7.99 -10.49 -2.57
N GLN A 171 9.26 -10.87 -2.66
CA GLN A 171 9.69 -12.05 -3.43
C GLN A 171 9.07 -13.36 -2.89
N SER A 172 8.95 -13.50 -1.57
CA SER A 172 8.26 -14.64 -0.96
C SER A 172 6.78 -14.64 -1.32
N LEU A 173 6.11 -13.48 -1.28
CA LEU A 173 4.70 -13.36 -1.66
C LEU A 173 4.49 -13.64 -3.15
N LEU A 174 5.41 -13.23 -4.04
CA LEU A 174 5.40 -13.60 -5.46
C LEU A 174 5.47 -15.12 -5.66
N LYS A 175 6.38 -15.79 -4.96
CA LYS A 175 6.49 -17.27 -5.02
C LYS A 175 5.21 -17.95 -4.55
N GLU A 176 4.71 -17.58 -3.38
CA GLU A 176 3.48 -18.12 -2.82
C GLU A 176 2.27 -17.90 -3.76
N THR A 177 2.24 -16.73 -4.43
CA THR A 177 1.19 -16.41 -5.40
C THR A 177 1.34 -17.25 -6.67
N ALA A 178 2.56 -17.42 -7.17
CA ALA A 178 2.84 -18.25 -8.34
C ALA A 178 2.46 -19.72 -8.09
N GLU A 179 2.83 -20.28 -6.93
CA GLU A 179 2.45 -21.63 -6.51
C GLU A 179 0.94 -21.82 -6.49
N LYS A 180 0.19 -20.87 -5.91
CA LYS A 180 -1.28 -20.90 -5.87
C LYS A 180 -1.92 -20.86 -7.26
N LEU A 181 -1.26 -20.20 -8.22
CA LEU A 181 -1.73 -20.08 -9.60
C LEU A 181 -1.19 -21.18 -10.52
N GLY A 182 -0.40 -22.12 -10.01
CA GLY A 182 0.23 -23.18 -10.80
C GLY A 182 1.25 -22.66 -11.81
N LYS A 183 1.93 -21.52 -11.50
CA LYS A 183 2.91 -20.86 -12.35
C LYS A 183 4.29 -20.86 -11.71
N SER A 184 5.32 -20.67 -12.54
CA SER A 184 6.66 -20.33 -12.10
C SER A 184 6.88 -18.80 -12.20
N VAL A 185 7.82 -18.27 -11.42
CA VAL A 185 8.16 -16.85 -11.42
C VAL A 185 9.68 -16.70 -11.37
N ASP A 186 10.21 -15.83 -12.23
CA ASP A 186 11.61 -15.39 -12.22
C ASP A 186 11.66 -13.90 -11.80
N PHE A 187 12.57 -13.55 -10.90
CA PHE A 187 12.67 -12.20 -10.41
C PHE A 187 14.08 -11.82 -9.97
N VAL A 188 14.36 -10.54 -10.07
CA VAL A 188 15.51 -9.87 -9.46
C VAL A 188 15.03 -8.83 -8.46
N GLY A 189 15.87 -8.43 -7.52
CA GLY A 189 15.52 -7.46 -6.50
C GLY A 189 16.49 -6.28 -6.48
N ALA A 190 15.97 -5.10 -6.18
CA ALA A 190 16.76 -3.89 -5.93
C ALA A 190 16.25 -3.16 -4.69
N THR A 191 17.17 -2.72 -3.84
CA THR A 191 16.87 -1.88 -2.67
C THR A 191 17.41 -0.48 -2.92
N VAL A 192 16.59 0.54 -2.65
CA VAL A 192 16.90 1.97 -2.83
C VAL A 192 16.63 2.70 -1.51
N GLU A 193 17.48 2.45 -0.50
CA GLU A 193 17.26 2.95 0.89
C GLU A 193 17.24 4.47 0.96
N GLU A 194 18.13 5.16 0.21
CA GLU A 194 18.13 6.62 0.11
C GLU A 194 16.77 7.20 -0.33
N ALA A 195 16.02 6.47 -1.16
CA ALA A 195 14.70 6.91 -1.57
C ALA A 195 13.72 6.99 -0.39
N PHE A 196 13.84 6.11 0.62
CA PHE A 196 13.01 6.18 1.82
C PHE A 196 13.30 7.44 2.65
N GLU A 197 14.57 7.80 2.78
CA GLU A 197 14.98 9.03 3.47
C GLU A 197 14.44 10.27 2.77
N LEU A 198 14.57 10.33 1.44
CA LEU A 198 14.05 11.42 0.63
C LEU A 198 12.52 11.54 0.73
N LEU A 199 11.81 10.41 0.76
CA LEU A 199 10.37 10.37 0.99
C LEU A 199 10.02 10.99 2.36
N GLY A 200 10.72 10.57 3.42
CA GLY A 200 10.53 11.09 4.77
C GLY A 200 10.81 12.59 4.91
N GLN A 201 11.65 13.13 4.03
CA GLN A 201 11.94 14.57 3.94
C GLN A 201 10.97 15.32 3.01
N GLY A 202 9.96 14.66 2.44
CA GLY A 202 9.02 15.25 1.48
C GLY A 202 9.63 15.52 0.09
N GLN A 203 10.83 14.98 -0.21
CA GLN A 203 11.52 15.19 -1.48
C GLN A 203 11.06 14.17 -2.54
N ILE A 204 9.76 14.19 -2.84
CA ILE A 204 9.10 13.19 -3.69
C ILE A 204 9.71 13.09 -5.09
N VAL A 205 10.06 14.21 -5.70
CA VAL A 205 10.67 14.24 -7.04
C VAL A 205 12.02 13.50 -7.04
N LYS A 206 12.85 13.70 -6.02
CA LYS A 206 14.14 13.01 -5.90
C LYS A 206 13.95 11.52 -5.58
N HIS A 207 13.00 11.18 -4.70
CA HIS A 207 12.60 9.80 -4.46
C HIS A 207 12.25 9.09 -5.76
N ASN A 208 11.35 9.66 -6.56
CA ASN A 208 10.92 9.06 -7.83
C ASN A 208 12.06 8.95 -8.83
N ARG A 209 12.99 9.93 -8.86
CA ARG A 209 14.17 9.90 -9.73
C ARG A 209 15.09 8.72 -9.39
N LEU A 210 15.35 8.46 -8.11
CA LEU A 210 16.19 7.31 -7.70
C LEU A 210 15.58 5.97 -8.13
N ILE A 211 14.26 5.85 -8.07
CA ILE A 211 13.55 4.66 -8.56
C ILE A 211 13.70 4.55 -10.08
N THR A 212 13.50 5.65 -10.81
CA THR A 212 13.72 5.72 -12.27
C THR A 212 15.12 5.27 -12.66
N ASP A 213 16.14 5.82 -12.01
CA ASP A 213 17.55 5.51 -12.28
C ASP A 213 17.84 4.02 -11.98
N THR A 214 17.22 3.47 -10.94
CA THR A 214 17.34 2.05 -10.59
C THR A 214 16.70 1.15 -11.64
N ILE A 215 15.49 1.45 -12.13
CA ILE A 215 14.84 0.70 -13.21
C ILE A 215 15.77 0.70 -14.44
N ARG A 216 16.19 1.86 -14.89
CA ARG A 216 17.07 2.01 -16.07
C ARG A 216 18.43 1.32 -15.91
N LYS A 217 19.00 1.34 -14.70
CA LYS A 217 20.24 0.65 -14.39
C LYS A 217 20.10 -0.86 -14.54
N VAL A 218 19.04 -1.44 -13.97
CA VAL A 218 18.79 -2.88 -14.05
C VAL A 218 18.48 -3.30 -15.49
N GLN A 219 17.70 -2.53 -16.23
CA GLN A 219 17.38 -2.81 -17.63
C GLN A 219 18.62 -2.82 -18.56
N LYS A 220 19.74 -2.21 -18.16
CA LYS A 220 21.00 -2.29 -18.94
C LYS A 220 21.73 -3.63 -18.80
N SER A 221 21.53 -4.34 -17.70
CA SER A 221 22.21 -5.60 -17.39
C SER A 221 21.30 -6.82 -17.42
N GLU A 222 20.00 -6.61 -17.31
CA GLU A 222 18.99 -7.66 -17.18
C GLU A 222 17.81 -7.37 -18.11
N GLN A 223 17.29 -8.40 -18.76
CA GLN A 223 16.00 -8.29 -19.42
C GLN A 223 14.93 -8.28 -18.34
N ILE A 224 14.11 -7.23 -18.28
CA ILE A 224 13.01 -7.06 -17.34
C ILE A 224 11.73 -6.86 -18.12
N ASP A 225 10.69 -7.59 -17.76
CA ASP A 225 9.39 -7.58 -18.45
C ASP A 225 8.33 -6.83 -17.64
N ILE A 226 8.51 -6.74 -16.32
CA ILE A 226 7.63 -6.00 -15.42
C ILE A 226 8.38 -5.53 -14.17
N VAL A 227 7.98 -4.39 -13.63
CA VAL A 227 8.48 -3.83 -12.37
C VAL A 227 7.38 -3.86 -11.32
N VAL A 228 7.73 -4.27 -10.11
CA VAL A 228 6.88 -4.27 -8.91
C VAL A 228 7.47 -3.32 -7.88
N LEU A 229 6.71 -2.28 -7.53
CA LEU A 229 7.05 -1.34 -6.46
C LEU A 229 6.47 -1.87 -5.14
N ALA A 230 7.33 -2.41 -4.28
CA ALA A 230 6.97 -3.29 -3.16
C ALA A 230 6.34 -2.58 -1.94
N GLN A 231 6.10 -1.28 -1.98
CA GLN A 231 5.55 -0.52 -0.86
C GLN A 231 4.49 0.46 -1.35
N LEU A 232 3.42 0.63 -0.56
CA LEU A 232 2.36 1.59 -0.88
C LEU A 232 2.90 3.02 -1.08
N SER A 233 3.85 3.43 -0.24
CA SER A 233 4.48 4.76 -0.35
C SER A 233 5.17 5.01 -1.69
N MET A 234 5.65 3.97 -2.35
CA MET A 234 6.24 4.07 -3.68
C MET A 234 5.19 4.33 -4.78
N SER A 235 3.90 4.20 -4.49
CA SER A 235 2.84 4.49 -5.47
C SER A 235 2.86 5.94 -5.96
N VAL A 236 3.49 6.86 -5.21
CA VAL A 236 3.72 8.24 -5.64
C VAL A 236 4.60 8.34 -6.90
N PHE A 237 5.32 7.26 -7.24
CA PHE A 237 6.09 7.15 -8.49
C PHE A 237 5.22 7.35 -9.73
N SER A 238 3.97 6.87 -9.69
CA SER A 238 3.01 7.02 -10.78
C SER A 238 2.66 8.47 -11.13
N PHE A 239 2.89 9.41 -10.20
CA PHE A 239 2.67 10.84 -10.47
C PHE A 239 3.76 11.46 -11.32
N SER A 240 4.97 10.92 -11.28
CA SER A 240 6.07 11.30 -12.19
C SER A 240 6.05 10.51 -13.49
N HIS A 241 5.45 9.33 -13.48
CA HIS A 241 5.40 8.39 -14.60
C HIS A 241 3.96 7.86 -14.76
N PRO A 242 3.04 8.68 -15.31
CA PRO A 242 1.63 8.28 -15.50
C PRO A 242 1.47 7.19 -16.56
N ASP A 243 2.40 7.10 -17.51
CA ASP A 243 2.49 6.03 -18.51
C ASP A 243 3.86 5.33 -18.43
N PRO A 244 4.04 4.40 -17.50
CA PRO A 244 5.32 3.70 -17.34
C PRO A 244 5.70 2.85 -18.55
N LEU A 245 4.73 2.38 -19.33
CA LEU A 245 5.00 1.60 -20.55
C LEU A 245 5.68 2.47 -21.60
N ALA A 246 5.24 3.69 -21.78
CA ALA A 246 5.91 4.66 -22.67
C ALA A 246 7.31 5.06 -22.15
N ASP A 247 7.46 5.22 -20.82
CA ASP A 247 8.71 5.69 -20.20
C ASP A 247 9.82 4.62 -20.13
N PHE A 248 9.43 3.35 -19.91
CA PHE A 248 10.37 2.25 -19.61
C PHE A 248 10.24 1.04 -20.54
N GLY A 249 9.24 1.01 -21.42
CA GLY A 249 8.94 -0.16 -22.27
C GLY A 249 8.34 -1.35 -21.51
N VAL A 250 8.10 -1.22 -20.20
CA VAL A 250 7.54 -2.26 -19.33
C VAL A 250 6.49 -1.68 -18.40
N LYS A 251 5.58 -2.54 -17.93
CA LYS A 251 4.64 -2.15 -16.87
C LYS A 251 5.37 -1.91 -15.55
N VAL A 252 4.92 -0.90 -14.80
CA VAL A 252 5.33 -0.68 -13.42
C VAL A 252 4.10 -0.77 -12.54
N LEU A 253 4.02 -1.82 -11.73
CA LEU A 253 2.90 -2.07 -10.84
C LEU A 253 3.16 -1.44 -9.47
N ASN A 254 2.11 -0.89 -8.86
CA ASN A 254 2.12 -0.41 -7.49
C ASN A 254 0.85 -0.83 -6.74
N SER A 255 0.98 -1.06 -5.45
CA SER A 255 -0.10 -1.55 -4.61
C SER A 255 -1.20 -0.50 -4.35
N GLY A 256 -0.89 0.80 -4.46
CA GLY A 256 -1.89 1.85 -4.34
C GLY A 256 -2.95 1.78 -5.43
N GLN A 257 -2.58 1.44 -6.66
CA GLN A 257 -3.53 1.29 -7.76
C GLN A 257 -4.21 -0.09 -7.75
N THR A 258 -3.43 -1.17 -7.68
CA THR A 258 -3.96 -2.54 -7.79
C THR A 258 -4.78 -2.94 -6.58
N GLY A 259 -4.32 -2.61 -5.37
CA GLY A 259 -4.98 -2.97 -4.11
C GLY A 259 -6.32 -2.26 -3.93
N PHE A 260 -6.40 -0.95 -4.21
CA PHE A 260 -7.68 -0.23 -4.10
C PHE A 260 -8.67 -0.61 -5.19
N ARG A 261 -8.23 -0.89 -6.43
CA ARG A 261 -9.11 -1.46 -7.46
C ARG A 261 -9.71 -2.81 -7.02
N ARG A 262 -8.90 -3.69 -6.42
CA ARG A 262 -9.38 -4.96 -5.86
C ARG A 262 -10.36 -4.74 -4.72
N ALA A 263 -10.12 -3.77 -3.83
CA ALA A 263 -11.06 -3.41 -2.77
C ALA A 263 -12.42 -2.97 -3.34
N GLY A 264 -12.43 -2.17 -4.40
CA GLY A 264 -13.65 -1.78 -5.10
C GLY A 264 -14.43 -2.99 -5.65
N GLN A 265 -13.73 -3.93 -6.28
CA GLN A 265 -14.36 -5.16 -6.78
C GLN A 265 -15.04 -5.96 -5.66
N VAL A 266 -14.37 -6.10 -4.50
CA VAL A 266 -14.91 -6.83 -3.35
C VAL A 266 -16.09 -6.08 -2.73
N LEU A 267 -16.01 -4.76 -2.57
CA LEU A 267 -17.11 -3.94 -2.04
C LEU A 267 -18.35 -3.99 -2.96
N ALA A 268 -18.15 -3.97 -4.28
CA ALA A 268 -19.24 -4.03 -5.26
C ALA A 268 -19.95 -5.40 -5.30
N GLN A 269 -19.32 -6.47 -4.86
CA GLN A 269 -19.90 -7.82 -4.80
C GLN A 269 -20.73 -8.06 -3.52
N LYS A 270 -20.49 -7.25 -2.49
CA LYS A 270 -21.20 -7.36 -1.20
C LYS A 270 -22.52 -6.59 -1.28
N ILE A 271 -23.59 -7.30 -1.60
CA ILE A 271 -24.98 -6.80 -1.63
C ILE A 271 -25.55 -6.72 -0.22
#